data_99f25f8451add1981e5918a698fc2d1c
#
_entry.id   99f25f8451add1981e5918a698fc2d1c
#
_cell.length_a   1.000
_cell.length_b   1.000
_cell.length_c   1.000
_cell.angle_alpha   90.00
_cell.angle_beta   90.00
_cell.angle_gamma   90.00
#
_symmetry.space_group_name_H-M   'P 1'
#
loop_
_entity.id
_entity.type
_entity.pdbx_description
1 polymer ?
#
loop_
_entity_poly.entity_id
_entity_poly.type
_entity_poly.pdbx_seq_one_letter_code
_entity_poly.pdbx_strand_id
1 'polypeptide(L)'
;MTQGNAAGSGRHAAQLEVSSVTDAVYSHLRRLILRQLPPGSPLRLNDLAAQLGVSTTPVRVAVERLRAEGLVVHQRGKGSTVAPLSVDDLLDIYAVRVGLESVAAGRGAPRLTDVEIERMRGLVSKLGTLDHDDLRTLPQYLDTEWSMHEICYEAARHPRLLQEIRSYRRQAERYFRLALAQGMNAHDDFQHQTAFFEACAHRDGAAAAQMARDLLEWTVERVAPMLGPEPAPNGARMAARAAGD
;
A
#
# COMPACT_ATOMS: atom_id res chain seq x y z
N MET A 1 -11.28 53.64 24.80
CA MET A 1 -12.20 52.49 24.80
C MET A 1 -12.02 51.75 23.48
N THR A 2 -11.27 50.70 23.44
CA THR A 2 -11.29 49.68 22.34
C THR A 2 -10.64 48.42 22.88
N GLN A 3 -11.50 47.51 23.31
CA GLN A 3 -11.10 46.12 23.59
C GLN A 3 -11.14 45.39 22.26
N GLY A 4 -9.99 44.93 21.78
CA GLY A 4 -9.81 44.12 20.56
C GLY A 4 -9.48 42.70 20.91
N ASN A 5 -10.31 41.89 20.55
CA ASN A 5 -10.47 40.46 20.29
C ASN A 5 -9.16 39.64 20.18
N ALA A 6 -8.79 38.92 21.25
CA ALA A 6 -7.67 38.00 21.31
C ALA A 6 -8.12 36.52 21.32
N ALA A 7 -9.31 36.19 20.80
CA ALA A 7 -9.88 34.84 20.90
C ALA A 7 -9.72 33.95 19.64
N GLY A 8 -9.08 34.43 18.58
CA GLY A 8 -9.01 33.73 17.28
C GLY A 8 -7.78 32.82 17.08
N SER A 9 -6.64 33.13 17.71
CA SER A 9 -5.38 32.45 17.38
C SER A 9 -5.18 31.08 18.08
N GLY A 10 -5.76 30.89 19.25
CA GLY A 10 -5.57 29.65 20.03
C GLY A 10 -6.27 28.42 19.44
N ARG A 11 -7.40 28.59 18.77
CA ARG A 11 -8.13 27.45 18.15
C ARG A 11 -7.46 26.92 16.90
N HIS A 12 -6.83 27.78 16.09
CA HIS A 12 -6.12 27.36 14.89
C HIS A 12 -4.80 26.63 15.19
N ALA A 13 -4.04 27.11 16.19
CA ALA A 13 -2.82 26.44 16.63
C ALA A 13 -3.11 25.05 17.21
N ALA A 14 -4.16 24.90 18.05
CA ALA A 14 -4.58 23.63 18.59
C ALA A 14 -5.06 22.63 17.50
N GLN A 15 -5.75 23.11 16.46
CA GLN A 15 -6.15 22.28 15.33
C GLN A 15 -4.96 21.81 14.48
N LEU A 16 -3.95 22.61 14.27
CA LEU A 16 -2.73 22.24 13.56
C LEU A 16 -1.91 21.21 14.36
N GLU A 17 -1.79 21.37 15.66
CA GLU A 17 -1.13 20.40 16.55
C GLU A 17 -1.85 19.05 16.57
N VAL A 18 -3.18 19.04 16.66
CA VAL A 18 -3.98 17.80 16.60
C VAL A 18 -3.84 17.11 15.24
N SER A 19 -3.76 17.84 14.15
CA SER A 19 -3.51 17.29 12.82
C SER A 19 -2.14 16.60 12.75
N SER A 20 -1.09 17.22 13.29
CA SER A 20 0.26 16.64 13.31
C SER A 20 0.35 15.39 14.17
N VAL A 21 -0.31 15.35 15.34
CA VAL A 21 -0.40 14.16 16.20
C VAL A 21 -1.15 13.04 15.50
N THR A 22 -2.26 13.34 14.82
CA THR A 22 -3.04 12.36 14.07
C THR A 22 -2.22 11.75 12.94
N ASP A 23 -1.45 12.55 12.20
CA ASP A 23 -0.57 12.06 11.13
C ASP A 23 0.58 11.21 11.67
N ALA A 24 1.14 11.57 12.81
CA ALA A 24 2.17 10.76 13.49
C ALA A 24 1.61 9.40 13.94
N VAL A 25 0.42 9.38 14.55
CA VAL A 25 -0.30 8.17 14.95
C VAL A 25 -0.63 7.30 13.73
N TYR A 26 -1.17 7.90 12.66
CA TYR A 26 -1.45 7.19 11.42
C TYR A 26 -0.19 6.53 10.84
N SER A 27 0.90 7.29 10.73
CA SER A 27 2.16 6.79 10.18
C SER A 27 2.76 5.66 11.03
N HIS A 28 2.62 5.76 12.36
CA HIS A 28 3.04 4.72 13.29
C HIS A 28 2.19 3.46 13.14
N LEU A 29 0.86 3.57 13.18
CA LEU A 29 -0.06 2.43 13.06
C LEU A 29 0.07 1.76 11.70
N ARG A 30 0.25 2.53 10.62
CA ARG A 30 0.48 1.99 9.30
C ARG A 30 1.75 1.12 9.27
N ARG A 31 2.87 1.60 9.82
CA ARG A 31 4.11 0.81 9.94
C ARG A 31 3.90 -0.45 10.79
N LEU A 32 3.18 -0.34 11.88
CA LEU A 32 2.89 -1.46 12.78
C LEU A 32 2.09 -2.55 12.05
N ILE A 33 1.04 -2.17 11.32
CA ILE A 33 0.22 -3.09 10.51
C ILE A 33 1.04 -3.75 9.41
N LEU A 34 1.84 -2.97 8.69
CA LEU A 34 2.61 -3.49 7.57
C LEU A 34 3.78 -4.39 7.98
N ARG A 35 4.33 -4.24 9.20
CA ARG A 35 5.58 -4.89 9.59
C ARG A 35 5.45 -5.90 10.73
N GLN A 36 4.46 -5.74 11.63
CA GLN A 36 4.48 -6.44 12.91
C GLN A 36 3.16 -7.12 13.26
N LEU A 37 2.03 -6.59 12.82
CA LEU A 37 0.72 -7.15 13.19
C LEU A 37 0.25 -8.17 12.17
N PRO A 38 0.01 -9.42 12.59
CA PRO A 38 -0.62 -10.42 11.74
C PRO A 38 -2.01 -9.99 11.24
N PRO A 39 -2.46 -10.47 10.08
CA PRO A 39 -3.83 -10.31 9.63
C PRO A 39 -4.84 -10.76 10.70
N GLY A 40 -5.94 -10.03 10.87
CA GLY A 40 -6.95 -10.29 11.89
C GLY A 40 -6.61 -9.81 13.31
N SER A 41 -5.42 -9.26 13.55
CA SER A 41 -5.04 -8.70 14.86
C SER A 41 -5.99 -7.59 15.28
N PRO A 42 -6.49 -7.59 16.54
CA PRO A 42 -7.40 -6.56 17.03
C PRO A 42 -6.66 -5.23 17.25
N LEU A 43 -7.29 -4.13 16.86
CA LEU A 43 -6.82 -2.76 17.08
C LEU A 43 -7.69 -2.09 18.13
N ARG A 44 -7.32 -2.25 19.40
CA ARG A 44 -8.06 -1.68 20.52
C ARG A 44 -7.67 -0.23 20.72
N LEU A 45 -8.59 0.70 20.46
CA LEU A 45 -8.32 2.15 20.47
C LEU A 45 -7.75 2.64 21.82
N ASN A 46 -8.26 2.14 22.93
CA ASN A 46 -7.80 2.55 24.27
C ASN A 46 -6.38 2.06 24.54
N ASP A 47 -6.06 0.82 24.17
CA ASP A 47 -4.72 0.24 24.37
C ASP A 47 -3.68 0.98 23.52
N LEU A 48 -4.03 1.25 22.25
CA LEU A 48 -3.18 2.00 21.33
C LEU A 48 -2.96 3.45 21.82
N ALA A 49 -4.01 4.11 22.33
CA ALA A 49 -3.91 5.45 22.87
C ALA A 49 -2.99 5.51 24.09
N ALA A 50 -3.13 4.54 25.02
CA ALA A 50 -2.27 4.42 26.18
C ALA A 50 -0.80 4.16 25.81
N GLN A 51 -0.55 3.24 24.85
CA GLN A 51 0.80 2.93 24.37
C GLN A 51 1.49 4.13 23.69
N LEU A 52 0.73 4.95 22.97
CA LEU A 52 1.24 6.11 22.25
C LEU A 52 1.26 7.40 23.09
N GLY A 53 0.73 7.37 24.31
CA GLY A 53 0.66 8.56 25.17
C GLY A 53 -0.24 9.67 24.63
N VAL A 54 -1.30 9.32 23.87
CA VAL A 54 -2.23 10.26 23.25
C VAL A 54 -3.68 9.98 23.69
N SER A 55 -4.61 10.90 23.41
CA SER A 55 -6.04 10.64 23.59
C SER A 55 -6.56 9.64 22.53
N THR A 56 -7.74 9.06 22.75
CA THR A 56 -8.36 8.12 21.82
C THR A 56 -8.81 8.77 20.50
N THR A 57 -8.99 10.08 20.47
CA THR A 57 -9.46 10.80 19.28
C THR A 57 -8.51 10.70 18.08
N PRO A 58 -7.21 11.06 18.17
CA PRO A 58 -6.29 10.90 17.05
C PRO A 58 -6.11 9.44 16.63
N VAL A 59 -6.18 8.49 17.56
CA VAL A 59 -6.11 7.05 17.22
C VAL A 59 -7.34 6.62 16.41
N ARG A 60 -8.53 7.06 16.79
CA ARG A 60 -9.76 6.77 16.05
C ARG A 60 -9.71 7.31 14.63
N VAL A 61 -9.30 8.57 14.46
CA VAL A 61 -9.15 9.18 13.12
C VAL A 61 -8.12 8.43 12.28
N ALA A 62 -6.99 8.06 12.86
CA ALA A 62 -5.97 7.27 12.18
C ALA A 62 -6.49 5.88 11.75
N VAL A 63 -7.22 5.18 12.62
CA VAL A 63 -7.82 3.86 12.33
C VAL A 63 -8.88 3.97 11.22
N GLU A 64 -9.72 5.02 11.24
CA GLU A 64 -10.70 5.25 10.16
C GLU A 64 -10.01 5.54 8.82
N ARG A 65 -8.90 6.27 8.82
CA ARG A 65 -8.10 6.50 7.62
C ARG A 65 -7.49 5.20 7.10
N LEU A 66 -6.93 4.36 7.98
CA LEU A 66 -6.41 3.04 7.63
C LEU A 66 -7.51 2.10 7.13
N ARG A 67 -8.75 2.25 7.63
CA ARG A 67 -9.92 1.53 7.15
C ARG A 67 -10.31 1.97 5.74
N ALA A 68 -10.32 3.26 5.46
CA ALA A 68 -10.56 3.79 4.12
C ALA A 68 -9.48 3.33 3.11
N GLU A 69 -8.28 3.01 3.60
CA GLU A 69 -7.17 2.46 2.81
C GLU A 69 -7.21 0.92 2.71
N GLY A 70 -8.21 0.24 3.26
CA GLY A 70 -8.34 -1.23 3.23
C GLY A 70 -7.34 -1.98 4.12
N LEU A 71 -6.56 -1.28 4.95
CA LEU A 71 -5.60 -1.91 5.88
C LEU A 71 -6.25 -2.39 7.19
N VAL A 72 -7.43 -1.87 7.49
CA VAL A 72 -8.23 -2.19 8.68
C VAL A 72 -9.65 -2.50 8.25
N VAL A 73 -10.26 -3.50 8.88
CA VAL A 73 -11.68 -3.84 8.69
C VAL A 73 -12.41 -3.80 10.03
N HIS A 74 -13.71 -3.57 9.99
CA HIS A 74 -14.56 -3.71 11.17
C HIS A 74 -15.20 -5.10 11.18
N GLN A 75 -14.87 -5.90 12.20
CA GLN A 75 -15.48 -7.21 12.39
C GLN A 75 -16.53 -7.16 13.50
N ARG A 76 -17.73 -7.67 13.21
CA ARG A 76 -18.81 -7.74 14.19
C ARG A 76 -18.35 -8.53 15.42
N GLY A 77 -18.49 -7.93 16.61
CA GLY A 77 -18.08 -8.52 17.88
C GLY A 77 -16.59 -8.42 18.22
N LYS A 78 -15.71 -8.03 17.28
CA LYS A 78 -14.26 -7.89 17.49
C LYS A 78 -13.77 -6.44 17.36
N GLY A 79 -14.61 -5.54 16.83
CA GLY A 79 -14.23 -4.14 16.56
C GLY A 79 -13.31 -4.00 15.35
N SER A 80 -12.39 -3.05 15.40
CA SER A 80 -11.40 -2.83 14.35
C SER A 80 -10.29 -3.88 14.42
N THR A 81 -9.99 -4.50 13.27
CA THR A 81 -8.91 -5.50 13.14
C THR A 81 -8.08 -5.21 11.89
N VAL A 82 -6.83 -5.66 11.88
CA VAL A 82 -6.01 -5.68 10.67
C VAL A 82 -6.75 -6.48 9.60
N ALA A 83 -6.87 -5.95 8.40
CA ALA A 83 -7.58 -6.63 7.31
C ALA A 83 -6.95 -8.00 7.03
N PRO A 84 -7.74 -9.05 6.82
CA PRO A 84 -7.22 -10.36 6.43
C PRO A 84 -6.52 -10.28 5.07
N LEU A 85 -5.73 -11.29 4.75
CA LEU A 85 -5.22 -11.52 3.41
C LEU A 85 -5.94 -12.72 2.84
N SER A 86 -6.50 -12.60 1.63
CA SER A 86 -7.18 -13.69 0.93
C SER A 86 -6.85 -13.64 -0.56
N VAL A 87 -7.06 -14.76 -1.24
CA VAL A 87 -6.86 -14.83 -2.70
C VAL A 87 -7.86 -13.91 -3.41
N ASP A 88 -9.12 -13.90 -2.97
CA ASP A 88 -10.16 -13.07 -3.58
C ASP A 88 -9.83 -11.58 -3.47
N ASP A 89 -9.44 -11.10 -2.28
CA ASP A 89 -9.03 -9.69 -2.09
C ASP A 89 -7.76 -9.35 -2.90
N LEU A 90 -6.81 -10.28 -3.00
CA LEU A 90 -5.64 -10.12 -3.88
C LEU A 90 -6.07 -9.93 -5.34
N LEU A 91 -6.92 -10.81 -5.85
CA LEU A 91 -7.39 -10.76 -7.23
C LEU A 91 -8.15 -9.47 -7.53
N ASP A 92 -9.03 -9.04 -6.62
CA ASP A 92 -9.79 -7.79 -6.75
C ASP A 92 -8.86 -6.57 -6.79
N ILE A 93 -7.90 -6.48 -5.86
CA ILE A 93 -6.91 -5.38 -5.83
C ILE A 93 -6.11 -5.35 -7.13
N TYR A 94 -5.60 -6.49 -7.59
CA TYR A 94 -4.73 -6.52 -8.76
C TYR A 94 -5.49 -6.35 -10.07
N ALA A 95 -6.74 -6.79 -10.19
CA ALA A 95 -7.59 -6.51 -11.35
C ALA A 95 -7.77 -4.99 -11.55
N VAL A 96 -8.01 -4.25 -10.47
CA VAL A 96 -8.09 -2.78 -10.53
C VAL A 96 -6.73 -2.16 -10.87
N ARG A 97 -5.64 -2.61 -10.25
CA ARG A 97 -4.29 -2.11 -10.51
C ARG A 97 -3.87 -2.30 -11.97
N VAL A 98 -4.10 -3.47 -12.55
CA VAL A 98 -3.85 -3.76 -13.96
C VAL A 98 -4.55 -2.75 -14.85
N GLY A 99 -5.84 -2.47 -14.61
CA GLY A 99 -6.59 -1.48 -15.36
C GLY A 99 -6.03 -0.06 -15.25
N LEU A 100 -5.73 0.37 -14.02
CA LEU A 100 -5.26 1.74 -13.75
C LEU A 100 -3.81 1.95 -14.18
N GLU A 101 -2.90 1.04 -13.83
CA GLU A 101 -1.47 1.22 -14.03
C GLU A 101 -1.07 1.05 -15.50
N SER A 102 -1.69 0.12 -16.25
CA SER A 102 -1.47 0.02 -17.70
C SER A 102 -1.93 1.28 -18.44
N VAL A 103 -3.04 1.89 -18.05
CA VAL A 103 -3.50 3.18 -18.62
C VAL A 103 -2.52 4.30 -18.28
N ALA A 104 -2.04 4.37 -17.03
CA ALA A 104 -1.08 5.38 -16.62
C ALA A 104 0.25 5.23 -17.34
N ALA A 105 0.80 4.01 -17.43
CA ALA A 105 2.03 3.71 -18.14
C ALA A 105 1.94 4.07 -19.63
N GLY A 106 0.88 3.60 -20.29
CA GLY A 106 0.65 3.85 -21.71
C GLY A 106 0.54 5.33 -22.09
N ARG A 107 0.01 6.14 -21.18
CA ARG A 107 -0.12 7.60 -21.38
C ARG A 107 1.10 8.36 -20.89
N GLY A 108 1.80 7.86 -19.89
CA GLY A 108 2.95 8.50 -19.28
C GLY A 108 4.21 8.33 -20.09
N ALA A 109 4.55 7.11 -20.48
CA ALA A 109 5.81 6.81 -21.17
C ALA A 109 6.09 7.72 -22.38
N PRO A 110 5.14 7.99 -23.30
CA PRO A 110 5.38 8.89 -24.43
C PRO A 110 5.62 10.36 -24.04
N ARG A 111 5.34 10.73 -22.80
CA ARG A 111 5.46 12.11 -22.31
C ARG A 111 6.68 12.32 -21.41
N LEU A 112 7.43 11.29 -21.11
CA LEU A 112 8.64 11.37 -20.29
C LEU A 112 9.68 12.29 -20.96
N THR A 113 10.23 13.18 -20.17
CA THR A 113 11.37 14.02 -20.53
C THR A 113 12.67 13.23 -20.35
N ASP A 114 13.76 13.68 -20.98
CA ASP A 114 15.09 13.05 -20.81
C ASP A 114 15.54 13.09 -19.34
N VAL A 115 15.20 14.16 -18.60
CA VAL A 115 15.52 14.29 -17.17
C VAL A 115 14.77 13.23 -16.34
N GLU A 116 13.51 12.98 -16.64
CA GLU A 116 12.71 11.97 -15.94
C GLU A 116 13.21 10.56 -16.25
N ILE A 117 13.56 10.26 -17.51
CA ILE A 117 14.17 8.99 -17.92
C ILE A 117 15.49 8.76 -17.18
N GLU A 118 16.35 9.79 -17.08
CA GLU A 118 17.63 9.66 -16.36
C GLU A 118 17.43 9.43 -14.85
N ARG A 119 16.41 10.08 -14.25
CA ARG A 119 16.02 9.78 -12.87
C ARG A 119 15.55 8.33 -12.70
N MET A 120 14.73 7.82 -13.62
CA MET A 120 14.28 6.41 -13.62
C MET A 120 15.47 5.48 -13.77
N ARG A 121 16.43 5.77 -14.64
CA ARG A 121 17.68 5.01 -14.82
C ARG A 121 18.47 4.89 -13.52
N GLY A 122 18.62 5.98 -12.78
CA GLY A 122 19.28 5.99 -11.47
C GLY A 122 18.54 5.11 -10.44
N LEU A 123 17.20 5.08 -10.48
CA LEU A 123 16.40 4.25 -9.57
C LEU A 123 16.51 2.76 -9.92
N VAL A 124 16.46 2.39 -11.20
CA VAL A 124 16.69 0.99 -11.64
C VAL A 124 18.09 0.53 -11.27
N SER A 125 19.12 1.35 -11.52
CA SER A 125 20.49 1.04 -11.11
C SER A 125 20.59 0.79 -9.60
N LYS A 126 19.90 1.62 -8.79
CA LYS A 126 19.83 1.45 -7.35
C LYS A 126 19.12 0.15 -6.95
N LEU A 127 18.01 -0.21 -7.61
CA LEU A 127 17.32 -1.49 -7.39
C LEU A 127 18.26 -2.67 -7.59
N GLY A 128 19.05 -2.65 -8.67
CA GLY A 128 20.02 -3.70 -8.97
C GLY A 128 21.18 -3.82 -7.98
N THR A 129 21.42 -2.81 -7.13
CA THR A 129 22.45 -2.87 -6.07
C THR A 129 21.93 -3.36 -4.72
N LEU A 130 20.61 -3.48 -4.56
CA LEU A 130 20.02 -3.97 -3.31
C LEU A 130 20.17 -5.49 -3.24
N ASP A 131 20.40 -5.98 -2.02
CA ASP A 131 20.36 -7.42 -1.75
C ASP A 131 18.88 -7.87 -1.75
N HIS A 132 18.49 -8.60 -2.79
CA HIS A 132 17.12 -9.02 -3.02
C HIS A 132 16.67 -10.15 -2.08
N ASP A 133 17.61 -10.82 -1.41
CA ASP A 133 17.34 -11.90 -0.44
C ASP A 133 17.28 -11.38 1.01
N ASP A 134 17.72 -10.14 1.26
CA ASP A 134 17.69 -9.55 2.59
C ASP A 134 16.38 -8.77 2.85
N LEU A 135 15.51 -9.34 3.67
CA LEU A 135 14.25 -8.69 4.08
C LEU A 135 14.43 -7.30 4.75
N ARG A 136 15.64 -6.97 5.22
CA ARG A 136 15.94 -5.65 5.79
C ARG A 136 16.00 -4.57 4.71
N THR A 137 16.36 -4.92 3.48
CA THR A 137 16.41 -4.01 2.32
C THR A 137 15.03 -3.82 1.68
N LEU A 138 14.07 -4.69 1.98
CA LEU A 138 12.73 -4.68 1.39
C LEU A 138 12.02 -3.31 1.44
N PRO A 139 12.02 -2.56 2.55
CA PRO A 139 11.38 -1.23 2.54
C PRO A 139 12.00 -0.29 1.52
N GLN A 140 13.33 -0.32 1.41
CA GLN A 140 14.06 0.50 0.45
C GLN A 140 13.80 0.04 -0.99
N TYR A 141 13.69 -1.27 -1.22
CA TYR A 141 13.32 -1.83 -2.51
C TYR A 141 11.95 -1.32 -2.97
N LEU A 142 10.91 -1.50 -2.14
CA LEU A 142 9.54 -1.08 -2.42
C LEU A 142 9.41 0.43 -2.64
N ASP A 143 10.13 1.24 -1.85
CA ASP A 143 10.12 2.69 -2.00
C ASP A 143 10.83 3.13 -3.29
N THR A 144 11.92 2.45 -3.66
CA THR A 144 12.71 2.77 -4.87
C THR A 144 11.96 2.35 -6.14
N GLU A 145 11.41 1.15 -6.16
CA GLU A 145 10.57 0.62 -7.23
C GLU A 145 9.37 1.54 -7.46
N TRP A 146 8.65 1.88 -6.38
CA TRP A 146 7.53 2.81 -6.48
C TRP A 146 7.93 4.17 -7.06
N SER A 147 9.04 4.73 -6.59
CA SER A 147 9.52 6.04 -7.09
C SER A 147 9.80 6.01 -8.58
N MET A 148 10.25 4.88 -9.13
CA MET A 148 10.46 4.70 -10.56
C MET A 148 9.13 4.68 -11.34
N HIS A 149 8.18 3.87 -10.90
CA HIS A 149 6.85 3.79 -11.52
C HIS A 149 6.10 5.12 -11.46
N GLU A 150 6.17 5.78 -10.31
CA GLU A 150 5.47 7.04 -10.05
C GLU A 150 5.88 8.14 -11.03
N ILE A 151 7.16 8.23 -11.41
CA ILE A 151 7.64 9.18 -12.44
C ILE A 151 6.86 8.99 -13.75
N CYS A 152 6.72 7.75 -14.23
CA CYS A 152 5.97 7.46 -15.45
C CYS A 152 4.48 7.78 -15.28
N TYR A 153 3.87 7.41 -14.16
CA TYR A 153 2.45 7.63 -13.90
C TYR A 153 2.11 9.12 -13.73
N GLU A 154 3.00 9.91 -13.13
CA GLU A 154 2.86 11.38 -13.05
C GLU A 154 2.90 12.04 -14.43
N ALA A 155 3.77 11.55 -15.34
CA ALA A 155 3.85 12.03 -16.71
C ALA A 155 2.54 11.82 -17.50
N ALA A 156 1.67 10.88 -17.09
CA ALA A 156 0.34 10.72 -17.67
C ALA A 156 -0.56 11.96 -17.47
N ARG A 157 -0.29 12.82 -16.47
CA ARG A 157 -1.03 14.04 -16.11
C ARG A 157 -2.51 13.79 -15.76
N HIS A 158 -2.78 12.67 -15.09
CA HIS A 158 -4.10 12.29 -14.60
C HIS A 158 -4.10 12.13 -13.07
N PRO A 159 -4.23 13.24 -12.28
CA PRO A 159 -4.03 13.22 -10.83
C PRO A 159 -5.02 12.29 -10.09
N ARG A 160 -6.26 12.15 -10.56
CA ARG A 160 -7.22 11.21 -9.97
C ARG A 160 -6.79 9.75 -10.19
N LEU A 161 -6.34 9.41 -11.41
CA LEU A 161 -5.82 8.10 -11.73
C LEU A 161 -4.63 7.74 -10.82
N LEU A 162 -3.67 8.66 -10.67
CA LEU A 162 -2.52 8.46 -9.80
C LEU A 162 -2.93 8.29 -8.32
N GLN A 163 -3.92 9.04 -7.86
CA GLN A 163 -4.44 8.91 -6.49
C GLN A 163 -5.00 7.51 -6.23
N GLU A 164 -5.77 6.96 -7.16
CA GLU A 164 -6.32 5.60 -7.05
C GLU A 164 -5.21 4.55 -7.12
N ILE A 165 -4.25 4.67 -8.04
CA ILE A 165 -3.07 3.79 -8.11
C ILE A 165 -2.35 3.76 -6.76
N ARG A 166 -2.06 4.92 -6.17
CA ARG A 166 -1.42 5.01 -4.84
C ARG A 166 -2.25 4.31 -3.76
N SER A 167 -3.58 4.38 -3.83
CA SER A 167 -4.46 3.73 -2.86
C SER A 167 -4.39 2.20 -2.96
N TYR A 168 -4.59 1.64 -4.14
CA TYR A 168 -4.55 0.19 -4.36
C TYR A 168 -3.16 -0.41 -4.14
N ARG A 169 -2.09 0.33 -4.51
CA ARG A 169 -0.72 -0.10 -4.22
C ARG A 169 -0.46 -0.25 -2.71
N ARG A 170 -0.96 0.68 -1.87
CA ARG A 170 -0.82 0.56 -0.41
C ARG A 170 -1.51 -0.69 0.14
N GLN A 171 -2.62 -1.09 -0.47
CA GLN A 171 -3.32 -2.33 -0.09
C GLN A 171 -2.53 -3.57 -0.53
N ALA A 172 -1.96 -3.54 -1.74
CA ALA A 172 -1.16 -4.63 -2.30
C ALA A 172 0.17 -4.86 -1.55
N GLU A 173 0.75 -3.84 -0.92
CA GLU A 173 2.05 -3.92 -0.23
C GLU A 173 2.12 -5.09 0.78
N ARG A 174 1.02 -5.40 1.48
CA ARG A 174 0.97 -6.49 2.47
C ARG A 174 1.13 -7.86 1.83
N TYR A 175 0.56 -8.04 0.65
CA TYR A 175 0.65 -9.29 -0.11
C TYR A 175 2.07 -9.53 -0.59
N PHE A 176 2.69 -8.50 -1.15
CA PHE A 176 4.07 -8.58 -1.63
C PHE A 176 5.05 -8.86 -0.48
N ARG A 177 4.87 -8.21 0.68
CA ARG A 177 5.66 -8.48 1.90
C ARG A 177 5.51 -9.91 2.39
N LEU A 178 4.29 -10.46 2.38
CA LEU A 178 4.06 -11.86 2.73
C LEU A 178 4.81 -12.79 1.78
N ALA A 179 4.72 -12.54 0.49
CA ALA A 179 5.35 -13.38 -0.53
C ALA A 179 6.89 -13.40 -0.38
N LEU A 180 7.51 -12.26 -0.16
CA LEU A 180 8.94 -12.18 0.09
C LEU A 180 9.35 -12.87 1.40
N ALA A 181 8.54 -12.73 2.47
CA ALA A 181 8.79 -13.44 3.72
C ALA A 181 8.66 -14.98 3.58
N GLN A 182 7.95 -15.44 2.56
CA GLN A 182 7.80 -16.88 2.21
C GLN A 182 8.78 -17.34 1.11
N GLY A 183 9.76 -16.51 0.76
CA GLY A 183 10.83 -16.90 -0.17
C GLY A 183 10.55 -16.62 -1.65
N MET A 184 9.61 -15.69 -1.96
CA MET A 184 9.51 -15.19 -3.34
C MET A 184 10.83 -14.52 -3.73
N ASN A 185 11.34 -14.87 -4.90
CA ASN A 185 12.60 -14.32 -5.40
C ASN A 185 12.39 -12.90 -5.93
N ALA A 186 12.93 -11.91 -5.22
CA ALA A 186 12.88 -10.51 -5.64
C ALA A 186 13.78 -10.20 -6.85
N HIS A 187 14.69 -11.11 -7.22
CA HIS A 187 15.46 -10.97 -8.46
C HIS A 187 14.58 -11.11 -9.71
N ASP A 188 13.62 -12.02 -9.69
CA ASP A 188 12.67 -12.18 -10.82
C ASP A 188 11.82 -10.90 -10.97
N ASP A 189 11.39 -10.29 -9.86
CA ASP A 189 10.71 -8.99 -9.88
C ASP A 189 11.60 -7.90 -10.50
N PHE A 190 12.88 -7.84 -10.17
CA PHE A 190 13.81 -6.86 -10.73
C PHE A 190 13.94 -6.95 -12.25
N GLN A 191 13.81 -8.12 -12.87
CA GLN A 191 13.79 -8.26 -14.33
C GLN A 191 12.57 -7.56 -14.95
N HIS A 192 11.40 -7.70 -14.34
CA HIS A 192 10.18 -6.98 -14.75
C HIS A 192 10.32 -5.47 -14.59
N GLN A 193 10.95 -5.02 -13.49
CA GLN A 193 11.22 -3.60 -13.27
C GLN A 193 12.14 -3.03 -14.35
N THR A 194 13.16 -3.77 -14.76
CA THR A 194 14.07 -3.38 -15.84
C THR A 194 13.34 -3.30 -17.19
N ALA A 195 12.51 -4.29 -17.52
CA ALA A 195 11.72 -4.29 -18.76
C ALA A 195 10.74 -3.11 -18.82
N PHE A 196 10.07 -2.79 -17.70
CA PHE A 196 9.21 -1.60 -17.62
C PHE A 196 10.00 -0.30 -17.86
N PHE A 197 11.17 -0.15 -17.22
CA PHE A 197 12.04 1.00 -17.42
C PHE A 197 12.47 1.14 -18.89
N GLU A 198 12.89 0.05 -19.54
CA GLU A 198 13.33 0.09 -20.95
C GLU A 198 12.20 0.55 -21.87
N ALA A 199 10.97 0.07 -21.68
CA ALA A 199 9.81 0.55 -22.42
C ALA A 199 9.58 2.06 -22.21
N CYS A 200 9.72 2.55 -20.99
CA CYS A 200 9.64 3.96 -20.65
C CYS A 200 10.77 4.78 -21.29
N ALA A 201 12.01 4.28 -21.26
CA ALA A 201 13.18 4.94 -21.85
C ALA A 201 13.04 5.12 -23.38
N HIS A 202 12.40 4.17 -24.03
CA HIS A 202 12.06 4.27 -25.46
C HIS A 202 10.79 5.09 -25.73
N ARG A 203 10.11 5.60 -24.70
CA ARG A 203 8.83 6.31 -24.79
C ARG A 203 7.74 5.49 -25.50
N ASP A 204 7.86 4.16 -25.47
CA ASP A 204 6.88 3.25 -26.04
C ASP A 204 5.73 3.03 -25.06
N GLY A 205 4.64 3.77 -25.26
CA GLY A 205 3.46 3.68 -24.39
C GLY A 205 2.78 2.31 -24.46
N ALA A 206 2.81 1.64 -25.62
CA ALA A 206 2.18 0.31 -25.74
C ALA A 206 2.99 -0.74 -24.97
N ALA A 207 4.32 -0.74 -25.14
CA ALA A 207 5.21 -1.62 -24.41
C ALA A 207 5.16 -1.33 -22.90
N ALA A 208 5.20 -0.05 -22.46
CA ALA A 208 5.12 0.30 -21.06
C ALA A 208 3.80 -0.16 -20.41
N ALA A 209 2.67 -0.02 -21.11
CA ALA A 209 1.38 -0.53 -20.65
C ALA A 209 1.37 -2.06 -20.51
N GLN A 210 2.01 -2.76 -21.45
CA GLN A 210 2.12 -4.22 -21.42
C GLN A 210 3.03 -4.67 -20.27
N MET A 211 4.21 -4.06 -20.11
CA MET A 211 5.14 -4.40 -19.01
C MET A 211 4.53 -4.15 -17.63
N ALA A 212 3.75 -3.07 -17.47
CA ALA A 212 3.01 -2.83 -16.22
C ALA A 212 1.99 -3.93 -15.94
N ARG A 213 1.29 -4.41 -16.96
CA ARG A 213 0.34 -5.53 -16.84
C ARG A 213 1.04 -6.83 -16.48
N ASP A 214 2.09 -7.19 -17.24
CA ASP A 214 2.82 -8.44 -17.05
C ASP A 214 3.43 -8.55 -15.66
N LEU A 215 3.99 -7.45 -15.13
CA LEU A 215 4.49 -7.38 -13.76
C LEU A 215 3.41 -7.67 -12.71
N LEU A 216 2.22 -7.08 -12.88
CA LEU A 216 1.13 -7.23 -11.93
C LEU A 216 0.52 -8.63 -11.99
N GLU A 217 0.34 -9.19 -13.19
CA GLU A 217 -0.14 -10.56 -13.39
C GLU A 217 0.86 -11.58 -12.86
N TRP A 218 2.15 -11.40 -13.15
CA TRP A 218 3.23 -12.20 -12.57
C TRP A 218 3.21 -12.19 -11.03
N THR A 219 2.99 -11.02 -10.44
CA THR A 219 2.91 -10.91 -8.97
C THR A 219 1.76 -11.73 -8.43
N VAL A 220 0.57 -11.68 -9.05
CA VAL A 220 -0.59 -12.49 -8.64
C VAL A 220 -0.28 -13.97 -8.72
N GLU A 221 0.29 -14.44 -9.84
CA GLU A 221 0.65 -15.86 -10.02
C GLU A 221 1.61 -16.37 -8.94
N ARG A 222 2.51 -15.53 -8.45
CA ARG A 222 3.47 -15.89 -7.40
C ARG A 222 2.88 -15.80 -5.99
N VAL A 223 2.04 -14.80 -5.73
CA VAL A 223 1.51 -14.52 -4.39
C VAL A 223 0.30 -15.39 -4.05
N ALA A 224 -0.60 -15.62 -5.00
CA ALA A 224 -1.85 -16.35 -4.73
C ALA A 224 -1.63 -17.74 -4.12
N PRO A 225 -0.68 -18.59 -4.59
CA PRO A 225 -0.42 -19.89 -3.98
C PRO A 225 0.11 -19.81 -2.54
N MET A 226 0.69 -18.68 -2.13
CA MET A 226 1.26 -18.48 -0.80
C MET A 226 0.22 -18.10 0.25
N LEU A 227 -1.01 -17.75 -0.17
CA LEU A 227 -2.09 -17.33 0.73
C LEU A 227 -2.84 -18.55 1.26
N GLY A 228 -2.50 -19.70 1.34
CA GLY A 228 -3.17 -20.85 1.92
C GLY A 228 -4.71 -20.94 1.66
N PRO A 229 -5.36 -22.05 1.95
CA PRO A 229 -6.81 -22.13 1.79
C PRO A 229 -7.51 -21.14 2.74
N GLU A 230 -8.51 -20.43 2.24
CA GLU A 230 -9.33 -19.52 3.06
C GLU A 230 -9.85 -20.22 4.32
N PRO A 231 -9.76 -19.57 5.49
CA PRO A 231 -10.45 -20.08 6.66
C PRO A 231 -11.94 -20.13 6.36
N ALA A 232 -12.54 -21.31 6.43
CA ALA A 232 -13.95 -21.52 6.17
C ALA A 232 -14.79 -20.43 6.87
N PRO A 233 -15.77 -19.82 6.18
CA PRO A 233 -16.60 -18.76 6.76
C PRO A 233 -17.20 -19.24 8.08
N ASN A 234 -17.15 -18.39 9.11
CA ASN A 234 -17.53 -18.71 10.50
C ASN A 234 -18.91 -19.39 10.69
N GLY A 235 -19.75 -19.45 9.64
CA GLY A 235 -21.01 -20.19 9.60
C GLY A 235 -20.85 -21.72 9.50
N ALA A 236 -19.79 -22.21 8.86
CA ALA A 236 -19.59 -23.66 8.70
C ALA A 236 -19.12 -24.32 10.01
N ARG A 237 -18.45 -23.60 10.90
CA ARG A 237 -18.06 -24.11 12.24
C ARG A 237 -19.23 -24.22 13.21
N MET A 238 -20.30 -23.46 13.05
CA MET A 238 -21.52 -23.60 13.85
C MET A 238 -22.40 -24.77 13.38
N ALA A 239 -22.45 -25.02 12.07
CA ALA A 239 -23.23 -26.15 11.54
C ALA A 239 -22.61 -27.53 11.90
N ALA A 240 -21.28 -27.64 11.94
CA ALA A 240 -20.59 -28.87 12.35
C ALA A 240 -20.72 -29.18 13.86
N ARG A 241 -20.95 -28.17 14.72
CA ARG A 241 -21.23 -28.38 16.15
C ARG A 241 -22.69 -28.69 16.43
N ALA A 242 -23.62 -28.31 15.56
CA ALA A 242 -25.05 -28.60 15.72
C ALA A 242 -25.46 -29.98 15.15
N ALA A 243 -24.58 -30.65 14.38
CA ALA A 243 -24.80 -31.98 13.83
C ALA A 243 -24.12 -33.12 14.60
N GLY A 244 -23.53 -32.83 15.77
CA GLY A 244 -22.78 -33.74 16.62
C GLY A 244 -23.33 -33.97 18.03
N ASP A 245 -24.60 -33.56 18.31
CA ASP A 245 -25.35 -33.87 19.52
C ASP A 245 -26.52 -34.80 19.23
#